data_d757d54d3b565f537a0393e0639612d8
#
_entry.id   d757d54d3b565f537a0393e0639612d8
#
_cell.length_a   1.000
_cell.length_b   1.000
_cell.length_c   1.000
_cell.angle_alpha   90.00
_cell.angle_beta   90.00
_cell.angle_gamma   90.00
#
_symmetry.space_group_name_H-M   'P 1'
#
loop_
_entity.id
_entity.type
_entity.pdbx_description
1 polymer ?
#
loop_
_entity_poly.entity_id
_entity_poly.type
_entity_poly.pdbx_seq_one_letter_code
_entity_poly.pdbx_strand_id
1 'polypeptide(L)'
;AMATYAEPSRRRLFGLLKEARIGVISDPHTGPLHADIDGLRAAGIPVGLGQDDIADAYYPFGRNNMPEVAFLASHLLWKTRASHLDELCDMIGNEAARVLGADVYGLEAGAPAHLVVHRTDTVTAVLAEHETPEFVVFNGRVVAERGELI
;
A
#
# COMPACT_ATOMS: atom_id res chain seq x y z
N ALA A 1 -7.73 7.94 -13.59
CA ALA A 1 -9.01 8.61 -13.59
C ALA A 1 -9.09 9.75 -12.57
N MET A 2 -8.99 9.51 -11.25
CA MET A 2 -9.12 10.60 -10.26
C MET A 2 -8.10 11.73 -10.44
N ALA A 3 -6.86 11.40 -10.75
CA ALA A 3 -5.79 12.37 -11.02
C ALA A 3 -6.07 13.29 -12.22
N THR A 4 -6.96 12.88 -13.12
CA THR A 4 -7.34 13.66 -14.31
C THR A 4 -8.60 14.50 -14.14
N TYR A 5 -9.25 14.47 -12.97
CA TYR A 5 -10.44 15.28 -12.73
C TYR A 5 -10.11 16.78 -12.71
N ALA A 6 -11.02 17.58 -13.26
CA ALA A 6 -10.95 19.04 -13.13
C ALA A 6 -10.93 19.44 -11.63
N GLU A 7 -10.18 20.50 -11.32
CA GLU A 7 -9.95 20.95 -9.94
C GLU A 7 -11.24 21.12 -9.10
N PRO A 8 -12.33 21.73 -9.61
CA PRO A 8 -13.56 21.85 -8.82
C PRO A 8 -14.20 20.50 -8.47
N SER A 9 -14.18 19.53 -9.40
CA SER A 9 -14.73 18.19 -9.20
C SER A 9 -13.88 17.40 -8.19
N ARG A 10 -12.55 17.49 -8.28
CA ARG A 10 -11.61 16.86 -7.38
C ARG A 10 -11.79 17.38 -5.95
N ARG A 11 -11.84 18.72 -5.76
CA ARG A 11 -12.06 19.35 -4.45
C ARG A 11 -13.38 18.93 -3.83
N ARG A 12 -14.45 18.88 -4.63
CA ARG A 12 -15.77 18.40 -4.16
C ARG A 12 -15.70 16.93 -3.71
N LEU A 13 -15.06 16.07 -4.51
CA LEU A 13 -14.89 14.66 -4.17
C LEU A 13 -14.12 14.50 -2.85
N PHE A 14 -13.00 15.22 -2.68
CA PHE A 14 -12.20 15.16 -1.44
C PHE A 14 -13.00 15.61 -0.22
N GLY A 15 -13.82 16.65 -0.37
CA GLY A 15 -14.73 17.09 0.69
C GLY A 15 -15.70 15.99 1.12
N LEU A 16 -16.33 15.32 0.15
CA LEU A 16 -17.27 14.22 0.42
C LEU A 16 -16.59 13.00 1.05
N LEU A 17 -15.41 12.61 0.57
CA LEU A 17 -14.64 11.50 1.14
C LEU A 17 -14.27 11.77 2.61
N LYS A 18 -13.82 13.00 2.89
CA LYS A 18 -13.47 13.42 4.24
C LYS A 18 -14.66 13.45 5.19
N GLU A 19 -15.79 14.01 4.75
CA GLU A 19 -17.03 14.06 5.51
C GLU A 19 -17.54 12.65 5.82
N ALA A 20 -17.49 11.76 4.84
CA ALA A 20 -17.92 10.37 4.97
C ALA A 20 -16.88 9.47 5.68
N ARG A 21 -15.68 9.99 6.01
CA ARG A 21 -14.56 9.22 6.57
C ARG A 21 -14.18 8.01 5.72
N ILE A 22 -14.18 8.19 4.41
CA ILE A 22 -13.83 7.14 3.44
C ILE A 22 -12.36 7.32 3.03
N GLY A 23 -11.55 6.27 3.24
CA GLY A 23 -10.22 6.16 2.65
C GLY A 23 -10.25 5.64 1.22
N VAL A 24 -9.11 5.68 0.55
CA VAL A 24 -8.98 5.27 -0.86
C VAL A 24 -7.91 4.21 -0.99
N ILE A 25 -8.17 3.14 -1.71
CA ILE A 25 -7.15 2.20 -2.19
C ILE A 25 -6.85 2.54 -3.65
N SER A 26 -5.58 2.67 -3.99
CA SER A 26 -5.11 2.92 -5.34
C SER A 26 -4.24 1.79 -5.84
N ASP A 27 -4.55 1.28 -7.03
CA ASP A 27 -3.75 0.28 -7.72
C ASP A 27 -2.78 0.98 -8.69
N PRO A 28 -1.45 0.80 -8.54
CA PRO A 28 -0.47 1.35 -9.48
C PRO A 28 -0.41 0.63 -10.83
N HIS A 29 -0.93 -0.60 -10.94
CA HIS A 29 -0.92 -1.37 -12.18
C HIS A 29 -1.77 -0.74 -13.29
N THR A 30 -2.74 0.10 -12.91
CA THR A 30 -3.57 0.84 -13.86
C THR A 30 -2.84 2.01 -14.55
N GLY A 31 -1.54 2.18 -14.29
CA GLY A 31 -0.72 3.21 -14.89
C GLY A 31 -1.25 4.62 -14.60
N PRO A 32 -1.50 5.46 -15.61
CA PRO A 32 -1.95 6.85 -15.41
C PRO A 32 -3.35 6.98 -14.83
N LEU A 33 -4.08 5.89 -14.67
CA LEU A 33 -5.45 5.89 -14.13
C LEU A 33 -5.52 5.76 -12.60
N HIS A 34 -4.38 5.89 -11.92
CA HIS A 34 -4.31 5.87 -10.45
C HIS A 34 -5.06 7.03 -9.78
N ALA A 35 -5.28 6.93 -8.47
CA ALA A 35 -5.82 8.01 -7.66
C ALA A 35 -4.86 9.21 -7.58
N ASP A 36 -5.38 10.39 -7.26
CA ASP A 36 -4.55 11.56 -6.91
C ASP A 36 -4.03 11.39 -5.47
N ILE A 37 -3.02 10.54 -5.32
CA ILE A 37 -2.49 10.11 -4.03
C ILE A 37 -2.01 11.31 -3.20
N ASP A 38 -1.19 12.19 -3.79
CA ASP A 38 -0.65 13.34 -3.09
C ASP A 38 -1.74 14.34 -2.69
N GLY A 39 -2.71 14.58 -3.57
CA GLY A 39 -3.85 15.44 -3.27
C GLY A 39 -4.74 14.89 -2.16
N LEU A 40 -5.03 13.60 -2.17
CA LEU A 40 -5.81 12.93 -1.12
C LEU A 40 -5.10 13.00 0.24
N ARG A 41 -3.82 12.65 0.30
CA ARG A 41 -3.02 12.71 1.52
C ARG A 41 -2.90 14.15 2.06
N ALA A 42 -2.67 15.13 1.18
CA ALA A 42 -2.66 16.55 1.57
C ALA A 42 -4.02 17.03 2.12
N ALA A 43 -5.12 16.44 1.66
CA ALA A 43 -6.45 16.69 2.21
C ALA A 43 -6.73 15.93 3.53
N GLY A 44 -5.81 15.09 4.00
CA GLY A 44 -5.96 14.26 5.21
C GLY A 44 -6.86 13.06 5.02
N ILE A 45 -6.99 12.56 3.79
CA ILE A 45 -7.73 11.35 3.45
C ILE A 45 -6.74 10.18 3.44
N PRO A 46 -6.98 9.09 4.21
CA PRO A 46 -6.11 7.92 4.18
C PRO A 46 -6.06 7.28 2.80
N VAL A 47 -4.84 6.91 2.37
CA VAL A 47 -4.64 6.25 1.07
C VAL A 47 -3.75 5.03 1.25
N GLY A 48 -4.30 3.86 0.94
CA GLY A 48 -3.52 2.62 0.81
C GLY A 48 -3.22 2.29 -0.65
N LEU A 49 -2.25 1.43 -0.85
CA LEU A 49 -2.00 0.78 -2.14
C LEU A 49 -2.68 -0.59 -2.16
N GLY A 50 -3.17 -0.99 -3.34
CA GLY A 50 -3.74 -2.29 -3.61
C GLY A 50 -3.13 -2.90 -4.85
N GLN A 51 -3.27 -4.19 -5.01
CA GLN A 51 -2.76 -4.92 -6.16
C GLN A 51 -3.82 -5.15 -7.23
N ASP A 52 -5.12 -5.19 -6.85
CA ASP A 52 -6.26 -5.60 -7.66
C ASP A 52 -6.10 -7.06 -8.10
N ASP A 53 -5.61 -7.29 -9.29
CA ASP A 53 -5.44 -8.63 -9.89
C ASP A 53 -4.10 -9.26 -9.51
N ILE A 54 -4.09 -10.57 -9.19
CA ILE A 54 -2.88 -11.33 -8.76
C ILE A 54 -2.37 -12.08 -9.95
N ALA A 55 -2.31 -12.19 -10.92
CA ALA A 55 -1.87 -13.02 -12.05
C ALA A 55 -3.06 -13.51 -12.87
N ASP A 56 -3.60 -12.61 -13.62
CA ASP A 56 -4.68 -12.89 -14.56
C ASP A 56 -4.35 -12.38 -15.98
N ALA A 57 -5.35 -12.32 -16.84
CA ALA A 57 -5.17 -11.84 -18.21
C ALA A 57 -4.88 -10.32 -18.28
N TYR A 58 -5.28 -9.54 -17.29
CA TYR A 58 -5.04 -8.10 -17.20
C TYR A 58 -3.63 -7.79 -16.70
N TYR A 59 -3.19 -8.48 -15.64
CA TYR A 59 -1.85 -8.35 -15.09
C TYR A 59 -1.23 -9.74 -14.84
N PRO A 60 -0.56 -10.34 -15.83
CA PRO A 60 -0.05 -11.71 -15.75
C PRO A 60 1.24 -11.85 -14.93
N PHE A 61 1.79 -10.77 -14.39
CA PHE A 61 3.07 -10.76 -13.67
C PHE A 61 2.92 -10.60 -12.16
N GLY A 62 1.71 -10.48 -11.63
CA GLY A 62 1.46 -10.26 -10.21
C GLY A 62 1.89 -11.47 -9.37
N ARG A 63 2.53 -11.18 -8.24
CA ARG A 63 3.05 -12.20 -7.32
C ARG A 63 2.37 -12.18 -5.95
N ASN A 64 1.27 -11.44 -5.81
CA ASN A 64 0.63 -11.21 -4.51
C ASN A 64 1.61 -10.66 -3.46
N ASN A 65 2.40 -9.69 -3.86
CA ASN A 65 3.51 -9.14 -3.08
C ASN A 65 3.35 -7.62 -2.96
N MET A 66 2.98 -7.14 -1.77
CA MET A 66 2.73 -5.71 -1.55
C MET A 66 4.00 -4.83 -1.67
N PRO A 67 5.21 -5.25 -1.29
CA PRO A 67 6.45 -4.55 -1.67
C PRO A 67 6.61 -4.33 -3.17
N GLU A 68 6.23 -5.27 -4.04
CA GLU A 68 6.22 -5.09 -5.49
C GLU A 68 5.25 -3.98 -5.92
N VAL A 69 4.07 -3.93 -5.31
CA VAL A 69 3.08 -2.86 -5.55
C VAL A 69 3.67 -1.49 -5.20
N ALA A 70 4.32 -1.38 -4.04
CA ALA A 70 4.99 -0.14 -3.63
C ALA A 70 6.17 0.21 -4.53
N PHE A 71 6.94 -0.76 -5.00
CA PHE A 71 7.99 -0.58 -6.00
C PHE A 71 7.44 0.01 -7.30
N LEU A 72 6.37 -0.56 -7.85
CA LEU A 72 5.71 -0.04 -9.05
C LEU A 72 5.19 1.38 -8.83
N ALA A 73 4.56 1.64 -7.67
CA ALA A 73 4.09 2.97 -7.31
C ALA A 73 5.23 3.98 -7.23
N SER A 74 6.42 3.58 -6.76
CA SER A 74 7.60 4.46 -6.68
C SER A 74 8.00 5.01 -8.05
N HIS A 75 7.94 4.18 -9.06
CA HIS A 75 8.26 4.54 -10.45
C HIS A 75 7.15 5.38 -11.08
N LEU A 76 5.91 4.96 -10.93
CA LEU A 76 4.75 5.66 -11.50
C LEU A 76 4.60 7.08 -10.95
N LEU A 77 4.86 7.26 -9.65
CA LEU A 77 4.69 8.53 -8.95
C LEU A 77 6.00 9.35 -8.84
N TRP A 78 7.10 8.84 -9.39
CA TRP A 78 8.45 9.45 -9.25
C TRP A 78 8.88 9.64 -7.78
N LYS A 79 8.45 8.73 -6.92
CA LYS A 79 8.74 8.71 -5.48
C LYS A 79 9.94 7.80 -5.17
N THR A 80 11.16 8.25 -5.48
CA THR A 80 12.38 7.43 -5.41
C THR A 80 13.37 7.83 -4.30
N ARG A 81 13.03 8.83 -3.48
CA ARG A 81 13.86 9.20 -2.31
C ARG A 81 13.51 8.28 -1.14
N ALA A 82 14.47 8.07 -0.20
CA ALA A 82 14.25 7.24 0.97
C ALA A 82 12.95 7.59 1.73
N SER A 83 12.72 8.88 2.00
CA SER A 83 11.48 9.33 2.66
C SER A 83 10.20 9.02 1.87
N HIS A 84 10.29 8.96 0.55
CA HIS A 84 9.16 8.57 -0.28
C HIS A 84 8.92 7.05 -0.24
N LEU A 85 10.00 6.26 -0.13
CA LEU A 85 9.88 4.80 0.00
C LEU A 85 9.29 4.43 1.35
N ASP A 86 9.65 5.14 2.43
CA ASP A 86 9.01 5.00 3.74
C ASP A 86 7.51 5.31 3.66
N GLU A 87 7.13 6.38 2.96
CA GLU A 87 5.74 6.74 2.70
C GLU A 87 4.97 5.64 1.95
N LEU A 88 5.58 5.07 0.89
CA LEU A 88 4.96 4.00 0.11
C LEU A 88 4.86 2.70 0.92
N CYS A 89 5.85 2.42 1.78
CA CYS A 89 5.78 1.31 2.71
C CYS A 89 4.62 1.48 3.72
N ASP A 90 4.43 2.69 4.24
CA ASP A 90 3.29 3.01 5.11
C ASP A 90 1.94 2.80 4.40
N MET A 91 1.87 3.10 3.11
CA MET A 91 0.65 2.91 2.29
C MET A 91 0.31 1.44 2.00
N ILE A 92 1.25 0.52 2.11
CA ILE A 92 0.98 -0.92 2.05
C ILE A 92 0.79 -1.56 3.44
N GLY A 93 0.98 -0.79 4.50
CA GLY A 93 0.89 -1.21 5.90
C GLY A 93 -0.12 -0.38 6.69
N ASN A 94 0.36 0.60 7.47
CA ASN A 94 -0.46 1.35 8.42
C ASN A 94 -1.58 2.16 7.75
N GLU A 95 -1.32 2.83 6.63
CA GLU A 95 -2.36 3.57 5.91
C GLU A 95 -3.41 2.62 5.31
N ALA A 96 -2.98 1.48 4.75
CA ALA A 96 -3.90 0.46 4.27
C ALA A 96 -4.80 -0.06 5.40
N ALA A 97 -4.23 -0.32 6.58
CA ALA A 97 -4.98 -0.72 7.78
C ALA A 97 -6.02 0.33 8.16
N ARG A 98 -5.66 1.62 8.15
CA ARG A 98 -6.62 2.72 8.39
C ARG A 98 -7.75 2.76 7.38
N VAL A 99 -7.44 2.57 6.10
CA VAL A 99 -8.47 2.51 5.03
C VAL A 99 -9.42 1.35 5.26
N LEU A 100 -8.91 0.21 5.74
CA LEU A 100 -9.70 -0.99 6.05
C LEU A 100 -10.44 -0.91 7.40
N GLY A 101 -10.24 0.18 8.17
CA GLY A 101 -10.89 0.36 9.46
C GLY A 101 -10.31 -0.50 10.58
N ALA A 102 -9.05 -0.90 10.49
CA ALA A 102 -8.37 -1.61 11.57
C ALA A 102 -8.04 -0.62 12.71
N ASP A 103 -8.67 -0.80 13.86
CA ASP A 103 -8.53 0.09 15.02
C ASP A 103 -7.14 0.01 15.68
N VAL A 104 -6.53 -1.18 15.65
CA VAL A 104 -5.22 -1.44 16.23
C VAL A 104 -4.37 -2.20 15.22
N TYR A 105 -3.34 -1.54 14.73
CA TYR A 105 -2.40 -2.10 13.75
C TYR A 105 -1.03 -1.43 13.89
N GLY A 106 0.04 -2.17 13.65
CA GLY A 106 1.41 -1.64 13.66
C GLY A 106 2.34 -2.40 14.60
N LEU A 107 3.59 -1.94 14.68
CA LEU A 107 4.64 -2.53 15.50
C LEU A 107 4.66 -1.89 16.91
N GLU A 108 3.54 -1.95 17.60
CA GLU A 108 3.38 -1.38 18.93
C GLU A 108 3.02 -2.45 19.96
N ALA A 109 3.46 -2.27 21.21
CA ALA A 109 3.12 -3.18 22.28
C ALA A 109 1.61 -3.19 22.52
N GLY A 110 0.99 -4.37 22.46
CA GLY A 110 -0.46 -4.56 22.58
C GLY A 110 -1.19 -4.65 21.26
N ALA A 111 -0.56 -4.34 20.12
CA ALA A 111 -1.14 -4.59 18.81
C ALA A 111 -1.14 -6.09 18.46
N PRO A 112 -2.13 -6.56 17.68
CA PRO A 112 -2.09 -7.92 17.13
C PRO A 112 -0.80 -8.14 16.34
N ALA A 113 -0.14 -9.29 16.56
CA ALA A 113 1.09 -9.61 15.85
C ALA A 113 0.77 -10.05 14.40
N HIS A 114 0.57 -9.08 13.54
CA HIS A 114 0.50 -9.22 12.09
C HIS A 114 1.79 -8.69 11.50
N LEU A 115 2.72 -9.58 11.14
CA LEU A 115 4.08 -9.21 10.78
C LEU A 115 4.49 -9.88 9.48
N VAL A 116 5.24 -9.15 8.67
CA VAL A 116 5.98 -9.70 7.54
C VAL A 116 7.46 -9.47 7.81
N VAL A 117 8.24 -10.55 7.83
CA VAL A 117 9.67 -10.52 8.15
C VAL A 117 10.48 -10.71 6.88
N HIS A 118 11.27 -9.74 6.53
CA HIS A 118 12.19 -9.77 5.39
C HIS A 118 13.64 -9.99 5.86
N ARG A 119 14.50 -10.48 4.97
CA ARG A 119 15.93 -10.67 5.23
C ARG A 119 16.75 -9.38 5.20
N THR A 120 16.18 -8.36 4.62
CA THR A 120 16.80 -7.03 4.51
C THR A 120 16.47 -6.19 5.73
N ASP A 121 17.32 -5.22 6.04
CA ASP A 121 17.25 -4.36 7.22
C ASP A 121 16.77 -2.93 6.92
N THR A 122 16.44 -2.64 5.66
CA THR A 122 15.97 -1.31 5.25
C THR A 122 14.71 -1.40 4.39
N VAL A 123 13.81 -0.44 4.53
CA VAL A 123 12.63 -0.30 3.67
C VAL A 123 13.03 -0.18 2.21
N THR A 124 14.10 0.56 1.91
CA THR A 124 14.62 0.70 0.54
C THR A 124 14.95 -0.66 -0.08
N ALA A 125 15.66 -1.53 0.65
CA ALA A 125 16.00 -2.85 0.15
C ALA A 125 14.76 -3.75 0.01
N VAL A 126 13.84 -3.73 0.99
CA VAL A 126 12.56 -4.47 0.89
C VAL A 126 11.81 -4.12 -0.37
N LEU A 127 11.67 -2.82 -0.69
CA LEU A 127 10.93 -2.38 -1.87
C LEU A 127 11.70 -2.64 -3.17
N ALA A 128 13.03 -2.43 -3.17
CA ALA A 128 13.84 -2.61 -4.38
C ALA A 128 13.97 -4.08 -4.80
N GLU A 129 14.12 -4.97 -3.85
CA GLU A 129 14.30 -6.40 -4.08
C GLU A 129 12.94 -7.12 -4.17
N HIS A 130 11.92 -6.62 -3.44
CA HIS A 130 10.57 -7.18 -3.30
C HIS A 130 10.55 -8.72 -3.34
N GLU A 131 11.51 -9.32 -2.62
CA GLU A 131 11.64 -10.76 -2.50
C GLU A 131 10.54 -11.36 -1.61
N THR A 132 10.35 -12.65 -1.76
CA THR A 132 9.50 -13.44 -0.87
C THR A 132 9.94 -13.27 0.58
N PRO A 133 9.05 -12.92 1.52
CA PRO A 133 9.40 -12.76 2.92
C PRO A 133 9.89 -14.06 3.55
N GLU A 134 10.75 -13.94 4.56
CA GLU A 134 11.20 -15.10 5.34
C GLU A 134 10.05 -15.70 6.14
N PHE A 135 9.25 -14.86 6.81
CA PHE A 135 8.07 -15.28 7.56
C PHE A 135 6.90 -14.33 7.37
N VAL A 136 5.70 -14.91 7.35
CA VAL A 136 4.44 -14.19 7.52
C VAL A 136 3.79 -14.66 8.82
N VAL A 137 3.50 -13.71 9.70
CA VAL A 137 2.88 -13.95 11.00
C VAL A 137 1.48 -13.34 11.00
N PHE A 138 0.50 -14.13 11.37
CA PHE A 138 -0.88 -13.68 11.54
C PHE A 138 -1.38 -14.05 12.95
N ASN A 139 -1.85 -13.07 13.70
CA ASN A 139 -2.26 -13.25 15.11
C ASN A 139 -1.23 -14.01 15.96
N GLY A 140 0.06 -13.68 15.81
CA GLY A 140 1.13 -14.31 16.57
C GLY A 140 1.52 -15.72 16.13
N ARG A 141 0.96 -16.21 15.02
CA ARG A 141 1.32 -17.52 14.46
C ARG A 141 2.03 -17.33 13.13
N VAL A 142 3.11 -18.05 12.89
CA VAL A 142 3.71 -18.15 11.57
C VAL A 142 2.74 -18.91 10.67
N VAL A 143 2.32 -18.30 9.59
CA VAL A 143 1.35 -18.89 8.63
C VAL A 143 1.99 -19.17 7.28
N ALA A 144 3.15 -18.58 7.00
CA ALA A 144 3.96 -18.90 5.84
C ALA A 144 5.45 -18.71 6.15
N GLU A 145 6.28 -19.55 5.57
CA GLU A 145 7.74 -19.48 5.59
C GLU A 145 8.26 -19.55 4.16
N ARG A 146 9.08 -18.58 3.74
CA ARG A 146 9.69 -18.50 2.40
C ARG A 146 8.71 -18.69 1.24
N GLY A 147 7.48 -18.20 1.42
CA GLY A 147 6.41 -18.25 0.43
C GLY A 147 5.56 -19.52 0.46
N GLU A 148 5.85 -20.47 1.32
CA GLU A 148 5.05 -21.69 1.50
C GLU A 148 4.17 -21.57 2.73
N LEU A 149 2.90 -21.93 2.60
CA LEU A 149 1.96 -22.00 3.73
C LEU A 149 2.31 -23.17 4.66
N ILE A 150 2.21 -22.94 5.98
CA ILE A 150 2.49 -23.94 7.01
C ILE A 150 1.35 -24.05 8.02
#